data_3668823f252394b3ba252aec3bb0727e
#
_entry.id   3668823f252394b3ba252aec3bb0727e
#
_cell.length_a   1.000
_cell.length_b   1.000
_cell.length_c   1.000
_cell.angle_alpha   90.00
_cell.angle_beta   90.00
_cell.angle_gamma   90.00
#
_symmetry.space_group_name_H-M   'P 1'
#
loop_
_entity.id
_entity.type
_entity.pdbx_description
1 polymer ?
#
loop_
_entity_poly.entity_id
_entity_poly.type
_entity_poly.pdbx_seq_one_letter_code
_entity_poly.pdbx_strand_id
1 'polypeptide(L)' 'MKLYRVIVLREDKENLERGVWADRMEIKGESILFLTFDADNMEDRLVGLYPARYTIVTSVETKEEYDKRKGTI' A
#
# COMPACT_ATOMS: atom_id res chain seq x y z
N MET A 1 -5.72 7.46 6.62
CA MET A 1 -5.23 6.16 6.09
C MET A 1 -5.82 5.90 4.72
N LYS A 2 -5.04 5.34 3.85
CA LYS A 2 -5.41 5.08 2.45
C LYS A 2 -5.21 3.62 2.11
N LEU A 3 -6.01 3.13 1.18
CA LEU A 3 -5.83 1.78 0.64
C LEU A 3 -5.03 1.88 -0.65
N TYR A 4 -3.85 1.31 -0.64
CA TYR A 4 -3.00 1.20 -1.82
C TYR A 4 -3.17 -0.20 -2.40
N ARG A 5 -3.48 -0.27 -3.68
CA ARG A 5 -3.53 -1.56 -4.36
C ARG A 5 -2.25 -1.74 -5.13
N VAL A 6 -1.58 -2.86 -4.88
CA VAL A 6 -0.29 -3.14 -5.50
C VAL A 6 -0.33 -4.47 -6.23
N ILE A 7 0.41 -4.53 -7.33
CA ILE A 7 0.64 -5.76 -8.07
C ILE A 7 2.14 -6.00 -8.08
N VAL A 8 2.54 -7.16 -7.58
CA VAL A 8 3.94 -7.58 -7.62
C VAL A 8 4.11 -8.56 -8.77
N LEU A 9 4.95 -8.19 -9.72
CA LEU A 9 5.22 -9.03 -10.89
C LEU A 9 6.18 -10.16 -10.52
N ARG A 10 5.86 -11.36 -10.93
CA ARG A 10 6.69 -12.55 -10.65
C ARG A 10 6.97 -13.28 -11.95
N GLU A 11 8.21 -13.74 -12.09
CA GLU A 11 8.70 -14.31 -13.34
C GLU A 11 8.02 -15.60 -13.77
N ASP A 12 7.89 -16.54 -12.87
CA ASP A 12 7.37 -17.88 -13.18
C ASP A 12 6.03 -18.19 -12.51
N LYS A 13 5.34 -17.16 -12.04
CA LYS A 13 4.08 -17.32 -11.29
C LYS A 13 3.12 -16.21 -11.65
N GLU A 14 1.87 -16.39 -11.30
CA GLU A 14 0.89 -15.34 -11.44
C GLU A 14 1.30 -14.13 -10.59
N ASN A 15 0.93 -12.95 -11.07
CA ASN A 15 1.20 -11.72 -10.33
C ASN A 15 0.50 -11.75 -8.98
N LEU A 16 1.16 -11.21 -7.98
CA LEU A 16 0.63 -11.15 -6.64
C LEU A 16 -0.08 -9.81 -6.45
N GLU A 17 -1.38 -9.85 -6.14
CA GLU A 17 -2.15 -8.64 -5.87
C GLU A 17 -2.34 -8.49 -4.37
N ARG A 18 -2.17 -7.27 -3.86
CA ARG A 18 -2.32 -6.97 -2.44
C ARG A 18 -2.97 -5.61 -2.24
N GLY A 19 -3.74 -5.49 -1.16
CA GLY A 19 -4.22 -4.22 -0.67
C GLY A 19 -3.43 -3.87 0.59
N VAL A 20 -2.91 -2.66 0.65
CA VAL A 20 -2.13 -2.19 1.80
C VAL A 20 -2.76 -0.93 2.37
N TRP A 21 -3.18 -0.98 3.62
CA TRP A 21 -3.65 0.19 4.34
C TRP A 21 -2.47 0.90 4.98
N ALA A 22 -2.24 2.14 4.59
CA ALA A 22 -1.13 2.94 5.10
C ALA A 22 -1.46 4.43 5.05
N ASP A 23 -0.74 5.22 5.83
CA ASP A 23 -0.91 6.66 5.80
C ASP A 23 -0.19 7.28 4.60
N ARG A 24 0.96 6.72 4.24
CA ARG A 24 1.71 7.21 3.09
C ARG A 24 2.61 6.12 2.49
N MET A 25 3.08 6.43 1.30
CA MET A 25 4.01 5.57 0.57
C MET A 25 5.27 6.38 0.29
N GLU A 26 6.43 5.75 0.42
CA GLU A 26 7.70 6.35 0.07
C GLU A 26 8.49 5.40 -0.82
N ILE A 27 9.26 5.95 -1.75
CA ILE A 27 10.19 5.17 -2.54
C ILE A 27 11.59 5.50 -2.02
N LYS A 28 12.28 4.48 -1.55
CA LYS A 28 13.61 4.66 -0.98
C LYS A 28 14.54 3.61 -1.53
N GLY A 29 15.54 4.03 -2.31
CA GLY A 29 16.41 3.11 -2.99
C GLY A 29 15.64 2.24 -3.96
N GLU A 30 15.74 0.94 -3.81
CA GLU A 30 15.05 -0.03 -4.67
C GLU A 30 13.77 -0.58 -4.05
N SER A 31 13.26 0.08 -3.02
CA SER A 31 12.10 -0.39 -2.27
C SER A 31 10.98 0.63 -2.23
N ILE A 32 9.74 0.12 -2.22
CA ILE A 32 8.55 0.91 -1.95
C ILE A 32 8.14 0.59 -0.52
N LEU A 33 8.02 1.63 0.30
CA LEU A 33 7.70 1.52 1.72
C LEU A 33 6.30 2.05 1.96
N PHE A 34 5.49 1.29 2.70
CA PHE A 34 4.19 1.75 3.16
C PHE A 34 4.26 1.97 4.66
N LEU A 35 3.90 3.18 5.08
CA LEU A 35 4.13 3.64 6.45
C LEU A 35 2.83 4.12 7.08
N THR A 36 2.68 3.82 8.35
CA THR A 36 1.57 4.29 9.16
C THR A 36 2.13 4.97 10.39
N PHE A 37 1.60 6.15 10.72
CA PHE A 37 2.02 6.88 11.90
C PHE A 37 1.43 6.24 13.15
N ASP A 38 2.31 5.90 14.09
CA ASP A 38 1.92 5.38 15.40
C ASP A 38 1.95 6.52 16.41
N ALA A 39 0.78 7.03 16.74
CA ALA A 39 0.66 8.18 17.64
C ALA A 39 1.11 7.86 19.07
N ASP A 40 0.98 6.59 19.50
CA ASP A 40 1.38 6.20 20.86
C ASP A 40 2.89 6.27 21.05
N ASN A 41 3.65 5.93 20.02
CA ASN A 41 5.10 5.96 20.05
C ASN A 41 5.69 7.16 19.30
N MET A 42 4.85 7.98 18.70
CA MET A 42 5.25 9.16 17.93
C MET A 42 6.28 8.84 16.83
N GLU A 43 6.05 7.74 16.14
CA GLU A 43 6.95 7.31 15.08
C GLU A 43 6.19 6.62 13.94
N ASP A 44 6.85 6.52 12.81
CA ASP A 44 6.30 5.81 11.65
C ASP A 44 6.56 4.32 11.81
N ARG A 45 5.55 3.54 11.47
CA ARG A 45 5.65 2.08 11.50
C ARG A 45 5.58 1.56 10.07
N LEU A 46 6.52 0.69 9.71
CA LEU A 46 6.53 0.04 8.41
C LEU A 46 5.46 -1.05 8.38
N VAL A 47 4.51 -0.94 7.45
CA VAL A 47 3.44 -1.92 7.29
C VAL A 47 3.54 -2.69 5.99
N GLY A 48 4.39 -2.27 5.07
CA GLY A 48 4.63 -2.99 3.83
C GLY A 48 5.95 -2.59 3.20
N LEU A 49 6.62 -3.55 2.59
CA LEU A 49 7.89 -3.35 1.91
C LEU A 49 7.87 -4.18 0.64
N TYR A 50 8.05 -3.53 -0.50
CA TYR A 50 8.00 -4.20 -1.81
C TYR A 50 9.16 -3.74 -2.68
N PRO A 51 9.68 -4.63 -3.54
CA PRO A 51 10.73 -4.24 -4.49
C PRO A 51 10.15 -3.31 -5.55
N ALA A 52 10.73 -2.11 -5.69
CA ALA A 52 10.21 -1.12 -6.62
C ALA A 52 10.24 -1.59 -8.07
N ARG A 53 11.26 -2.36 -8.42
CA ARG A 53 11.44 -2.85 -9.79
C ARG A 53 10.29 -3.74 -10.27
N TYR A 54 9.67 -4.48 -9.37
CA TYR A 54 8.67 -5.48 -9.71
C TYR A 54 7.27 -5.15 -9.19
N THR A 55 7.07 -3.95 -8.71
CA THR A 55 5.83 -3.58 -8.04
C THR A 55 5.17 -2.39 -8.75
N ILE A 56 3.88 -2.52 -9.01
CA ILE A 56 3.08 -1.46 -9.60
C ILE A 56 1.99 -1.08 -8.60
N VAL A 57 1.90 0.21 -8.29
CA VAL A 57 0.80 0.73 -7.47
C VAL A 57 -0.30 1.16 -8.45
N THR A 58 -1.38 0.41 -8.48
CA THR A 58 -2.43 0.60 -9.48
C THR A 58 -3.48 1.61 -9.06
N SER A 59 -3.72 1.78 -7.78
CA SER A 59 -4.69 2.76 -7.29
C SER A 59 -4.45 3.11 -5.84
N VAL A 60 -4.92 4.29 -5.46
CA VAL A 60 -4.90 4.78 -4.08
C VAL A 60 -6.31 5.27 -3.77
N GLU A 61 -6.87 4.81 -2.67
CA GLU A 61 -8.23 5.13 -2.29
C GLU A 61 -8.22 5.61 -0.83
N THR A 62 -8.88 6.72 -0.54
CA THR A 62 -9.00 7.19 0.83
C THR A 62 -9.97 6.30 1.61
N LYS A 63 -9.91 6.37 2.93
CA LYS A 63 -10.86 5.63 3.76
C LYS A 63 -12.29 6.03 3.47
N GLU A 64 -12.53 7.32 3.25
CA GLU A 64 -13.86 7.82 2.91
C GLU A 64 -14.37 7.25 1.59
N GLU A 65 -13.53 7.23 0.57
CA GLU A 65 -13.88 6.67 -0.73
C GLU A 65 -14.16 5.17 -0.62
N TYR A 66 -13.36 4.47 0.15
CA TYR A 66 -13.54 3.05 0.40
C TYR A 66 -14.86 2.77 1.09
N ASP A 67 -15.16 3.52 2.15
CA ASP A 67 -16.42 3.36 2.91
C ASP A 67 -17.64 3.67 2.05
N LYS A 68 -17.56 4.70 1.22
CA LYS A 68 -18.63 5.06 0.28
C LYS A 68 -18.90 3.92 -0.71
N ARG A 69 -17.84 3.38 -1.29
CA ARG A 69 -17.92 2.30 -2.26
C ARG A 69 -18.54 1.05 -1.64
N LYS A 70 -18.17 0.75 -0.41
CA LYS A 70 -18.69 -0.40 0.33
C LYS A 70 -20.12 -0.19 0.81
N GLY A 71 -20.47 1.06 1.12
CA GLY A 71 -21.78 1.40 1.65
C GLY A 71 -22.89 1.55 0.61
N THR A 72 -22.56 1.47 -0.67
CA THR A 72 -23.52 1.67 -1.77
C THR A 72 -24.13 0.37 -2.32
N ILE A 73 -24.05 -0.67 -1.59
CA ILE A 73 -24.61 -1.96 -2.02
C ILE A 73 -26.09 -2.00 -1.68
#